data_4acf19ab5fb6a04133ecacb6f67c2fe0
#
_entry.id   4acf19ab5fb6a04133ecacb6f67c2fe0
#
_cell.length_a   1.000
_cell.length_b   1.000
_cell.length_c   1.000
_cell.angle_alpha   90.00
_cell.angle_beta   90.00
_cell.angle_gamma   90.00
#
_symmetry.space_group_name_H-M   'P 1'
#
loop_
_entity.id
_entity.type
_entity.pdbx_description
1 polymer ?
#
loop_
_entity_poly.entity_id
_entity_poly.type
_entity_poly.pdbx_seq_one_letter_code
_entity_poly.pdbx_strand_id
1 'polypeptide(L)'
;DNKLSKKIKNKFNQFDVVIANNVIANIDNLDTVFRGVYNNLVNNGYFVMETFSLSKLLNKNLIDNIYHEHISYFTIETISNFSKKFGLQLVDGSFETVKGGSLRLIFKKQKKISFNKNVKKLINIEKKNIDIKKDFKKLRKINNENKKKIINYLDKNKLKKVIGFGASVGTTTIIYDFELIDRISHIFDNESKRNNMYLPGTSIRVKTPKKISKDKVVLVFAWRYFKNIIRINKNIFPKGTTFIIPLPRFRILKIWKKLR
;
A
#
# COMPACT_ATOMS: atom_id res chain seq x y z
N ASP A 1 5.57 23.73 -2.68
CA ASP A 1 4.85 24.92 -3.14
C ASP A 1 5.72 25.73 -4.11
N ASN A 2 5.17 26.75 -4.78
CA ASN A 2 5.87 27.59 -5.76
C ASN A 2 7.01 28.39 -5.12
N LYS A 3 6.90 28.81 -3.85
CA LYS A 3 7.94 29.54 -3.13
C LYS A 3 9.17 28.67 -2.90
N LEU A 4 8.94 27.41 -2.47
CA LEU A 4 10.01 26.42 -2.31
C LEU A 4 10.66 26.08 -3.64
N SER A 5 9.89 25.88 -4.70
CA SER A 5 10.40 25.62 -6.06
C SER A 5 11.36 26.73 -6.53
N LYS A 6 10.98 28.02 -6.34
CA LYS A 6 11.84 29.16 -6.65
C LYS A 6 13.13 29.17 -5.81
N LYS A 7 13.05 28.92 -4.49
CA LYS A 7 14.21 28.83 -3.62
C LYS A 7 15.19 27.74 -4.07
N ILE A 8 14.66 26.56 -4.41
CA ILE A 8 15.47 25.43 -4.89
C ILE A 8 16.19 25.82 -6.18
N LYS A 9 15.45 26.35 -7.16
CA LYS A 9 16.04 26.79 -8.44
C LYS A 9 17.11 27.83 -8.25
N ASN A 10 16.90 28.83 -7.38
CA ASN A 10 17.89 29.91 -7.12
C ASN A 10 19.13 29.35 -6.42
N LYS A 11 19.02 28.34 -5.58
CA LYS A 11 20.16 27.79 -4.82
C LYS A 11 20.95 26.73 -5.60
N PHE A 12 20.26 25.91 -6.40
CA PHE A 12 20.85 24.69 -7.00
C PHE A 12 20.76 24.69 -8.54
N ASN A 13 20.20 25.74 -9.17
CA ASN A 13 19.80 25.74 -10.57
C ASN A 13 18.70 24.72 -10.88
N GLN A 14 18.72 24.17 -12.10
CA GLN A 14 17.79 23.15 -12.55
C GLN A 14 18.47 21.79 -12.56
N PHE A 15 17.67 20.72 -12.46
CA PHE A 15 18.11 19.34 -12.39
C PHE A 15 17.81 18.59 -13.68
N ASP A 16 18.66 17.64 -14.04
CA ASP A 16 18.40 16.72 -15.15
C ASP A 16 17.29 15.71 -14.79
N VAL A 17 17.22 15.32 -13.51
CA VAL A 17 16.25 14.35 -13.00
C VAL A 17 15.68 14.79 -11.66
N VAL A 18 14.35 14.69 -11.54
CA VAL A 18 13.64 14.81 -10.26
C VAL A 18 12.96 13.47 -9.99
N ILE A 19 13.06 12.97 -8.76
CA ILE A 19 12.49 11.66 -8.35
C ILE A 19 11.49 11.86 -7.22
N ALA A 20 10.34 11.18 -7.32
CA ALA A 20 9.32 11.16 -6.28
C ALA A 20 8.82 9.72 -6.06
N ASN A 21 9.34 9.08 -5.00
CA ASN A 21 8.98 7.69 -4.68
C ASN A 21 7.97 7.63 -3.53
N ASN A 22 6.78 7.09 -3.82
CA ASN A 22 5.71 6.84 -2.84
C ASN A 22 5.33 8.09 -2.00
N VAL A 23 5.31 9.25 -2.63
CA VAL A 23 4.95 10.53 -1.99
C VAL A 23 3.80 11.25 -2.72
N ILE A 24 3.69 11.08 -4.03
CA ILE A 24 2.72 11.84 -4.86
C ILE A 24 1.26 11.55 -4.46
N ALA A 25 0.97 10.33 -4.06
CA ALA A 25 -0.37 9.96 -3.61
C ALA A 25 -0.82 10.63 -2.30
N ASN A 26 0.13 11.18 -1.54
CA ASN A 26 -0.07 11.78 -0.22
C ASN A 26 -0.18 13.31 -0.26
N ILE A 27 -0.22 13.90 -1.45
CA ILE A 27 -0.15 15.35 -1.63
C ILE A 27 -1.52 15.91 -2.03
N ASP A 28 -2.02 16.87 -1.25
CA ASP A 28 -3.32 17.53 -1.51
C ASP A 28 -3.32 18.29 -2.84
N ASN A 29 -2.30 19.10 -3.06
CA ASN A 29 -2.23 19.99 -4.22
C ASN A 29 -1.18 19.49 -5.23
N LEU A 30 -1.61 18.61 -6.12
CA LEU A 30 -0.76 18.04 -7.17
C LEU A 30 -0.33 19.10 -8.21
N ASP A 31 -1.16 20.12 -8.48
CA ASP A 31 -0.82 21.21 -9.40
C ASP A 31 0.46 21.92 -8.98
N THR A 32 0.59 22.26 -7.71
CA THR A 32 1.79 22.96 -7.20
C THR A 32 3.03 22.09 -7.29
N VAL A 33 2.89 20.76 -7.09
CA VAL A 33 4.02 19.83 -7.20
C VAL A 33 4.47 19.69 -8.63
N PHE A 34 3.54 19.44 -9.57
CA PHE A 34 3.88 19.24 -10.99
C PHE A 34 4.46 20.54 -11.62
N ARG A 35 3.93 21.71 -11.25
CA ARG A 35 4.54 23.02 -11.61
C ARG A 35 5.94 23.14 -11.00
N GLY A 36 6.12 22.79 -9.73
CA GLY A 36 7.41 22.82 -9.06
C GLY A 36 8.43 21.91 -9.73
N VAL A 37 8.05 20.68 -10.08
CA VAL A 37 8.89 19.74 -10.84
C VAL A 37 9.27 20.33 -12.19
N TYR A 38 8.29 20.82 -12.97
CA TYR A 38 8.56 21.44 -14.27
C TYR A 38 9.55 22.60 -14.17
N ASN A 39 9.38 23.50 -13.19
CA ASN A 39 10.24 24.67 -13.03
C ASN A 39 11.69 24.32 -12.64
N ASN A 40 11.87 23.22 -11.92
CA ASN A 40 13.17 22.76 -11.44
C ASN A 40 13.87 21.78 -12.40
N LEU A 41 13.22 21.32 -13.45
CA LEU A 41 13.86 20.50 -14.48
C LEU A 41 14.48 21.36 -15.58
N VAL A 42 15.66 20.97 -16.06
CA VAL A 42 16.22 21.49 -17.33
C VAL A 42 15.29 21.11 -18.51
N ASN A 43 15.47 21.77 -19.65
CA ASN A 43 14.80 21.35 -20.87
C ASN A 43 15.23 19.93 -21.22
N ASN A 44 14.28 19.08 -21.60
CA ASN A 44 14.46 17.64 -21.80
C ASN A 44 14.82 16.85 -20.56
N GLY A 45 14.80 17.41 -19.35
CA GLY A 45 14.97 16.71 -18.09
C GLY A 45 13.84 15.75 -17.78
N TYR A 46 14.06 14.83 -16.85
CA TYR A 46 13.15 13.74 -16.54
C TYR A 46 12.57 13.85 -15.13
N PHE A 47 11.29 13.54 -15.01
CA PHE A 47 10.62 13.31 -13.73
C PHE A 47 10.29 11.82 -13.60
N VAL A 48 10.85 11.16 -12.58
CA VAL A 48 10.58 9.76 -12.27
C VAL A 48 9.66 9.69 -11.07
N MET A 49 8.50 9.09 -11.25
CA MET A 49 7.48 8.95 -10.21
C MET A 49 7.21 7.47 -9.96
N GLU A 50 7.26 7.05 -8.69
CA GLU A 50 6.75 5.75 -8.27
C GLU A 50 5.61 5.92 -7.27
N THR A 51 4.49 5.23 -7.52
CA THR A 51 3.30 5.23 -6.66
C THR A 51 2.58 3.90 -6.76
N PHE A 52 1.67 3.58 -5.84
CA PHE A 52 0.85 2.39 -6.00
C PHE A 52 -0.11 2.49 -7.21
N SER A 53 -0.42 1.36 -7.81
CA SER A 53 -1.29 1.24 -8.97
C SER A 53 -2.74 1.04 -8.56
N LEU A 54 -3.68 1.87 -9.02
CA LEU A 54 -5.11 1.66 -8.80
C LEU A 54 -5.57 0.32 -9.39
N SER A 55 -5.14 -0.02 -10.59
CA SER A 55 -5.51 -1.29 -11.22
C SER A 55 -5.01 -2.50 -10.42
N LYS A 56 -3.79 -2.46 -9.88
CA LYS A 56 -3.28 -3.54 -9.02
C LYS A 56 -3.96 -3.57 -7.66
N LEU A 57 -4.29 -2.40 -7.08
CA LEU A 57 -5.05 -2.31 -5.83
C LEU A 57 -6.38 -3.05 -5.96
N LEU A 58 -7.15 -2.75 -7.00
CA LEU A 58 -8.46 -3.36 -7.23
C LEU A 58 -8.35 -4.86 -7.56
N ASN A 59 -7.48 -5.22 -8.49
CA ASN A 59 -7.36 -6.59 -8.98
C ASN A 59 -6.76 -7.58 -7.96
N LYS A 60 -5.87 -7.10 -7.08
CA LYS A 60 -5.21 -7.92 -6.06
C LYS A 60 -5.84 -7.79 -4.67
N ASN A 61 -6.93 -7.06 -4.53
CA ASN A 61 -7.58 -6.79 -3.25
C ASN A 61 -6.61 -6.24 -2.19
N LEU A 62 -5.98 -5.10 -2.51
CA LEU A 62 -5.05 -4.42 -1.62
C LEU A 62 -5.75 -3.31 -0.82
N ILE A 63 -6.88 -3.63 -0.17
CA ILE A 63 -7.68 -2.64 0.58
C ILE A 63 -6.88 -1.95 1.68
N ASP A 64 -5.88 -2.62 2.23
CA ASP A 64 -4.96 -2.06 3.22
C ASP A 64 -4.01 -0.97 2.68
N ASN A 65 -4.08 -0.66 1.37
CA ASN A 65 -3.49 0.55 0.79
C ASN A 65 -4.48 1.73 0.73
N ILE A 66 -5.74 1.54 1.18
CA ILE A 66 -6.73 2.62 1.25
C ILE A 66 -6.72 3.16 2.68
N TYR A 67 -6.03 4.26 2.92
CA TYR A 67 -5.94 4.93 4.21
C TYR A 67 -5.75 6.44 4.04
N HIS A 68 -5.90 7.19 5.13
CA HIS A 68 -6.02 8.65 5.13
C HIS A 68 -4.86 9.42 4.48
N GLU A 69 -3.64 8.87 4.48
CA GLU A 69 -2.50 9.51 3.82
C GLU A 69 -2.53 9.36 2.28
N HIS A 70 -3.22 8.34 1.74
CA HIS A 70 -3.35 8.11 0.31
C HIS A 70 -4.58 8.85 -0.23
N ILE A 71 -4.39 10.11 -0.57
CA ILE A 71 -5.48 11.01 -1.02
C ILE A 71 -5.82 10.77 -2.50
N SER A 72 -4.83 10.38 -3.29
CA SER A 72 -4.95 10.21 -4.74
C SER A 72 -4.62 8.79 -5.20
N TYR A 73 -5.41 8.29 -6.15
CA TYR A 73 -5.25 6.98 -6.78
C TYR A 73 -5.18 7.15 -8.29
N PHE A 74 -4.13 6.58 -8.92
CA PHE A 74 -3.84 6.85 -10.31
C PHE A 74 -3.99 5.61 -11.20
N THR A 75 -4.55 5.83 -12.40
CA THR A 75 -4.29 5.01 -13.58
C THR A 75 -3.21 5.69 -14.42
N ILE A 76 -2.55 4.92 -15.30
CA ILE A 76 -1.52 5.48 -16.19
C ILE A 76 -2.10 6.60 -17.07
N GLU A 77 -3.32 6.42 -17.56
CA GLU A 77 -3.99 7.42 -18.40
C GLU A 77 -4.29 8.70 -17.63
N THR A 78 -4.87 8.62 -16.44
CA THR A 78 -5.25 9.80 -15.66
C THR A 78 -4.04 10.65 -15.31
N ILE A 79 -2.95 10.05 -14.84
CA ILE A 79 -1.74 10.78 -14.49
C ILE A 79 -0.99 11.30 -15.72
N SER A 80 -1.02 10.56 -16.85
CA SER A 80 -0.48 11.03 -18.13
C SER A 80 -1.19 12.28 -18.64
N ASN A 81 -2.52 12.29 -18.56
CA ASN A 81 -3.30 13.45 -19.00
C ASN A 81 -3.13 14.63 -18.04
N PHE A 82 -3.02 14.38 -16.75
CA PHE A 82 -2.77 15.40 -15.76
C PHE A 82 -1.39 16.06 -15.95
N SER A 83 -0.34 15.27 -16.12
CA SER A 83 1.05 15.76 -16.25
C SER A 83 1.25 16.62 -17.50
N LYS A 84 0.54 16.33 -18.60
CA LYS A 84 0.59 17.12 -19.85
C LYS A 84 0.21 18.59 -19.65
N LYS A 85 -0.70 18.89 -18.71
CA LYS A 85 -1.09 20.29 -18.38
C LYS A 85 0.07 21.13 -17.90
N PHE A 86 1.13 20.48 -17.41
CA PHE A 86 2.35 21.12 -16.88
C PHE A 86 3.55 20.98 -17.82
N GLY A 87 3.37 20.51 -19.06
CA GLY A 87 4.48 20.30 -20.00
C GLY A 87 5.36 19.08 -19.65
N LEU A 88 4.85 18.14 -18.86
CA LEU A 88 5.50 16.89 -18.51
C LEU A 88 4.83 15.75 -19.31
N GLN A 89 5.54 15.25 -20.31
CA GLN A 89 5.07 14.16 -21.19
C GLN A 89 5.48 12.81 -20.62
N LEU A 90 4.52 11.91 -20.39
CA LEU A 90 4.83 10.52 -20.07
C LEU A 90 5.52 9.85 -21.26
N VAL A 91 6.76 9.39 -21.07
CA VAL A 91 7.59 8.78 -22.12
C VAL A 91 7.86 7.30 -21.91
N ASP A 92 7.79 6.82 -20.64
CA ASP A 92 7.96 5.40 -20.34
C ASP A 92 7.32 5.05 -18.99
N GLY A 93 7.18 3.76 -18.70
CA GLY A 93 6.69 3.28 -17.41
C GLY A 93 6.65 1.77 -17.32
N SER A 94 6.47 1.29 -16.09
CA SER A 94 6.38 -0.13 -15.78
C SER A 94 5.47 -0.39 -14.58
N PHE A 95 4.95 -1.62 -14.52
CA PHE A 95 4.31 -2.15 -13.31
C PHE A 95 5.37 -2.84 -12.46
N GLU A 96 5.51 -2.42 -11.23
CA GLU A 96 6.45 -2.99 -10.27
C GLU A 96 5.73 -3.88 -9.25
N THR A 97 6.47 -4.81 -8.64
CA THR A 97 5.92 -5.74 -7.64
C THR A 97 5.93 -5.18 -6.21
N VAL A 98 6.60 -4.07 -6.00
CA VAL A 98 6.77 -3.42 -4.69
C VAL A 98 5.41 -3.09 -4.08
N LYS A 99 5.29 -3.27 -2.76
CA LYS A 99 4.06 -3.02 -1.96
C LYS A 99 2.79 -3.69 -2.51
N GLY A 100 2.94 -4.78 -3.26
CA GLY A 100 1.83 -5.51 -3.87
C GLY A 100 1.50 -5.08 -5.30
N GLY A 101 1.99 -3.92 -5.75
CA GLY A 101 1.86 -3.43 -7.12
C GLY A 101 1.97 -1.92 -7.21
N SER A 102 3.10 -1.44 -7.76
CA SER A 102 3.36 -0.02 -8.01
C SER A 102 3.36 0.28 -9.50
N LEU A 103 3.25 1.56 -9.82
CA LEU A 103 3.52 2.15 -11.13
C LEU A 103 4.81 2.94 -10.99
N ARG A 104 5.81 2.67 -11.85
CA ARG A 104 6.94 3.55 -12.06
C ARG A 104 6.77 4.23 -13.40
N LEU A 105 6.71 5.55 -13.41
CA LEU A 105 6.39 6.36 -14.58
C LEU A 105 7.50 7.38 -14.80
N ILE A 106 7.90 7.55 -16.06
CA ILE A 106 8.97 8.46 -16.47
C ILE A 106 8.36 9.53 -17.37
N PHE A 107 8.42 10.78 -16.90
CA PHE A 107 7.97 11.94 -17.65
C PHE A 107 9.15 12.74 -18.13
N LYS A 108 9.03 13.34 -19.30
CA LYS A 108 10.04 14.24 -19.88
C LYS A 108 9.48 15.65 -19.98
N LYS A 109 10.25 16.65 -19.57
CA LYS A 109 9.93 18.06 -19.81
C LYS A 109 10.17 18.38 -21.27
N GLN A 110 9.10 18.55 -22.03
CA GLN A 110 9.18 18.90 -23.45
C GLN A 110 7.94 19.64 -23.93
N LYS A 111 8.13 20.56 -24.91
CA LYS A 111 7.03 21.37 -25.48
C LYS A 111 6.18 20.60 -26.49
N LYS A 112 6.78 19.70 -27.27
CA LYS A 112 6.07 18.91 -28.27
C LYS A 112 5.61 17.57 -27.67
N ILE A 113 4.34 17.26 -27.87
CA ILE A 113 3.79 15.97 -27.50
C ILE A 113 4.26 14.94 -28.54
N SER A 114 5.16 14.07 -28.18
CA SER A 114 5.58 12.96 -29.04
C SER A 114 4.71 11.73 -28.78
N PHE A 115 4.34 11.03 -29.84
CA PHE A 115 3.66 9.76 -29.74
C PHE A 115 4.61 8.68 -29.21
N ASN A 116 4.27 8.05 -28.09
CA ASN A 116 5.05 6.95 -27.53
C ASN A 116 4.25 5.64 -27.57
N LYS A 117 4.71 4.70 -28.42
CA LYS A 117 4.06 3.38 -28.59
C LYS A 117 4.02 2.58 -27.27
N ASN A 118 5.08 2.64 -26.46
CA ASN A 118 5.14 1.91 -25.19
C ASN A 118 4.10 2.43 -24.21
N VAL A 119 3.98 3.75 -24.05
CA VAL A 119 2.97 4.37 -23.19
C VAL A 119 1.55 3.98 -23.63
N LYS A 120 1.27 4.03 -24.95
CA LYS A 120 -0.03 3.59 -25.47
C LYS A 120 -0.31 2.12 -25.17
N LYS A 121 0.69 1.26 -25.33
CA LYS A 121 0.60 -0.16 -24.98
C LYS A 121 0.29 -0.37 -23.50
N LEU A 122 0.98 0.35 -22.60
CA LEU A 122 0.76 0.28 -21.15
C LEU A 122 -0.65 0.73 -20.76
N ILE A 123 -1.13 1.87 -21.31
CA ILE A 123 -2.49 2.36 -21.10
C ILE A 123 -3.52 1.32 -21.58
N ASN A 124 -3.32 0.75 -22.76
CA ASN A 124 -4.24 -0.25 -23.30
C ASN A 124 -4.26 -1.54 -22.47
N ILE A 125 -3.11 -1.98 -21.97
CA ILE A 125 -3.02 -3.13 -21.04
C ILE A 125 -3.79 -2.81 -19.75
N GLU A 126 -3.61 -1.62 -19.19
CA GLU A 126 -4.33 -1.23 -17.97
C GLU A 126 -5.84 -1.16 -18.23
N LYS A 127 -6.28 -0.49 -19.29
CA LYS A 127 -7.71 -0.36 -19.67
C LYS A 127 -8.41 -1.71 -19.87
N LYS A 128 -7.74 -2.67 -20.50
CA LYS A 128 -8.28 -4.02 -20.69
C LYS A 128 -8.46 -4.78 -19.38
N ASN A 129 -7.68 -4.44 -18.36
CA ASN A 129 -7.62 -5.15 -17.08
C ASN A 129 -8.32 -4.42 -15.93
N ILE A 130 -8.97 -3.28 -16.18
CA ILE A 130 -9.66 -2.53 -15.13
C ILE A 130 -11.00 -2.00 -15.62
N ASP A 131 -12.03 -2.30 -14.85
CA ASP A 131 -13.31 -1.60 -14.81
C ASP A 131 -13.49 -1.07 -13.39
N ILE A 132 -13.19 0.22 -13.19
CA ILE A 132 -13.12 0.83 -11.85
C ILE A 132 -14.41 0.56 -11.06
N LYS A 133 -15.58 0.76 -11.67
CA LYS A 133 -16.87 0.60 -10.98
C LYS A 133 -17.14 -0.86 -10.60
N LYS A 134 -16.92 -1.78 -11.54
CA LYS A 134 -17.10 -3.22 -11.35
C LYS A 134 -16.09 -3.79 -10.35
N ASP A 135 -14.82 -3.42 -10.52
CA ASP A 135 -13.74 -3.94 -9.69
C ASP A 135 -13.81 -3.40 -8.26
N PHE A 136 -14.29 -2.16 -8.07
CA PHE A 136 -14.55 -1.63 -6.73
C PHE A 136 -15.69 -2.38 -6.02
N LYS A 137 -16.77 -2.69 -6.73
CA LYS A 137 -17.86 -3.54 -6.21
C LYS A 137 -17.34 -4.93 -5.83
N LYS A 138 -16.50 -5.53 -6.69
CA LYS A 138 -15.85 -6.82 -6.44
C LYS A 138 -14.95 -6.79 -5.22
N LEU A 139 -14.11 -5.75 -5.09
CA LEU A 139 -13.25 -5.52 -3.92
C LEU A 139 -14.07 -5.47 -2.63
N ARG A 140 -15.15 -4.68 -2.60
CA ARG A 140 -16.07 -4.59 -1.44
C ARG A 140 -16.69 -5.95 -1.10
N LYS A 141 -17.16 -6.68 -2.11
CA LYS A 141 -17.72 -8.03 -1.92
C LYS A 141 -16.72 -8.99 -1.29
N ILE A 142 -15.49 -9.05 -1.84
CA ILE A 142 -14.43 -9.94 -1.32
C ILE A 142 -14.08 -9.59 0.13
N ASN A 143 -13.99 -8.29 0.45
CA ASN A 143 -13.65 -7.86 1.82
C ASN A 143 -14.77 -8.16 2.81
N ASN A 144 -16.04 -7.98 2.43
CA ASN A 144 -17.18 -8.39 3.25
C ASN A 144 -17.18 -9.91 3.51
N GLU A 145 -16.82 -10.72 2.50
CA GLU A 145 -16.68 -12.17 2.67
C GLU A 145 -15.51 -12.52 3.60
N ASN A 146 -14.35 -11.84 3.46
CA ASN A 146 -13.21 -12.05 4.34
C ASN A 146 -13.55 -11.69 5.78
N LYS A 147 -14.19 -10.53 6.02
CA LYS A 147 -14.71 -10.11 7.33
C LYS A 147 -15.59 -11.18 7.95
N LYS A 148 -16.65 -11.62 7.23
CA LYS A 148 -17.59 -12.64 7.71
C LYS A 148 -16.86 -13.93 8.08
N LYS A 149 -15.92 -14.40 7.25
CA LYS A 149 -15.14 -15.62 7.51
C LYS A 149 -14.27 -15.50 8.75
N ILE A 150 -13.65 -14.34 8.99
CA ILE A 150 -12.85 -14.09 10.20
C ILE A 150 -13.75 -14.12 11.42
N ILE A 151 -14.83 -13.34 11.44
CA ILE A 151 -15.76 -13.28 12.58
C ILE A 151 -16.34 -14.66 12.89
N ASN A 152 -16.87 -15.35 11.88
CA ASN A 152 -17.41 -16.70 12.04
C ASN A 152 -16.37 -17.69 12.60
N TYR A 153 -15.12 -17.60 12.16
CA TYR A 153 -14.05 -18.45 12.70
C TYR A 153 -13.79 -18.16 14.18
N LEU A 154 -13.72 -16.88 14.55
CA LEU A 154 -13.51 -16.47 15.94
C LEU A 154 -14.66 -16.93 16.84
N ASP A 155 -15.92 -16.77 16.40
CA ASP A 155 -17.11 -17.12 17.17
C ASP A 155 -17.24 -18.64 17.32
N LYS A 156 -17.10 -19.40 16.22
CA LYS A 156 -17.14 -20.87 16.23
C LYS A 156 -16.11 -21.49 17.19
N ASN A 157 -14.93 -20.84 17.31
CA ASN A 157 -13.89 -21.31 18.22
C ASN A 157 -13.94 -20.61 19.60
N LYS A 158 -15.00 -19.86 19.91
CA LYS A 158 -15.20 -19.14 21.18
C LYS A 158 -14.03 -18.20 21.54
N LEU A 159 -13.40 -17.60 20.53
CA LEU A 159 -12.26 -16.70 20.69
C LEU A 159 -12.76 -15.26 20.84
N LYS A 160 -12.83 -14.77 22.09
CA LYS A 160 -13.22 -13.38 22.35
C LYS A 160 -12.21 -12.39 21.77
N LYS A 161 -10.91 -12.61 22.05
CA LYS A 161 -9.82 -11.77 21.54
C LYS A 161 -8.66 -12.61 21.06
N VAL A 162 -8.02 -12.17 19.97
CA VAL A 162 -6.81 -12.80 19.40
C VAL A 162 -5.66 -11.80 19.34
N ILE A 163 -4.46 -12.31 19.10
CA ILE A 163 -3.26 -11.49 18.92
C ILE A 163 -3.21 -11.02 17.46
N GLY A 164 -2.92 -9.74 17.23
CA GLY A 164 -2.57 -9.22 15.90
C GLY A 164 -1.06 -9.32 15.63
N PHE A 165 -0.64 -9.32 14.37
CA PHE A 165 0.75 -9.16 13.97
C PHE A 165 0.90 -8.18 12.80
N GLY A 166 1.73 -7.13 13.00
CA GLY A 166 1.98 -6.04 12.07
C GLY A 166 1.10 -4.83 12.35
N ALA A 167 1.70 -3.75 12.84
CA ALA A 167 1.04 -2.49 13.20
C ALA A 167 1.33 -1.38 12.18
N SER A 168 1.09 -1.65 10.89
CA SER A 168 1.21 -0.66 9.82
C SER A 168 -0.04 0.21 9.73
N VAL A 169 0.03 1.30 8.95
CA VAL A 169 -1.14 2.15 8.66
C VAL A 169 -2.29 1.34 8.06
N GLY A 170 -1.98 0.43 7.12
CA GLY A 170 -2.97 -0.46 6.52
C GLY A 170 -3.64 -1.43 7.52
N THR A 171 -3.02 -1.68 8.66
CA THR A 171 -3.63 -2.45 9.76
C THR A 171 -4.84 -1.74 10.34
N THR A 172 -4.76 -0.42 10.49
CA THR A 172 -5.89 0.42 10.93
C THR A 172 -7.07 0.24 9.98
N THR A 173 -6.84 0.33 8.67
CA THR A 173 -7.90 0.11 7.66
C THR A 173 -8.57 -1.24 7.83
N ILE A 174 -7.80 -2.33 7.96
CA ILE A 174 -8.37 -3.69 8.09
C ILE A 174 -9.18 -3.81 9.39
N ILE A 175 -8.66 -3.28 10.50
CA ILE A 175 -9.33 -3.39 11.81
C ILE A 175 -10.67 -2.66 11.81
N TYR A 176 -10.74 -1.46 11.22
CA TYR A 176 -11.98 -0.69 11.13
C TYR A 176 -12.95 -1.29 10.11
N ASP A 177 -12.50 -1.58 8.88
CA ASP A 177 -13.38 -2.09 7.81
C ASP A 177 -13.94 -3.48 8.16
N PHE A 178 -13.16 -4.30 8.90
CA PHE A 178 -13.58 -5.64 9.31
C PHE A 178 -14.20 -5.69 10.71
N GLU A 179 -14.38 -4.53 11.39
CA GLU A 179 -14.98 -4.43 12.73
C GLU A 179 -14.27 -5.32 13.76
N LEU A 180 -12.94 -5.24 13.81
CA LEU A 180 -12.11 -6.12 14.64
C LEU A 180 -11.59 -5.44 15.93
N ILE A 181 -12.01 -4.21 16.24
CA ILE A 181 -11.49 -3.44 17.39
C ILE A 181 -11.60 -4.26 18.69
N ASP A 182 -12.77 -4.82 18.97
CA ASP A 182 -13.03 -5.58 20.19
C ASP A 182 -12.52 -7.03 20.13
N ARG A 183 -12.02 -7.45 18.98
CA ARG A 183 -11.54 -8.82 18.71
C ARG A 183 -10.02 -8.95 18.80
N ILE A 184 -9.28 -7.85 18.98
CA ILE A 184 -7.83 -7.84 19.10
C ILE A 184 -7.41 -7.49 20.53
N SER A 185 -6.57 -8.33 21.13
CA SER A 185 -6.02 -8.08 22.47
C SER A 185 -4.86 -7.09 22.45
N HIS A 186 -3.95 -7.27 21.53
CA HIS A 186 -2.78 -6.42 21.25
C HIS A 186 -2.18 -6.83 19.91
N ILE A 187 -1.27 -6.02 19.38
CA ILE A 187 -0.61 -6.29 18.10
C ILE A 187 0.89 -6.42 18.34
N PHE A 188 1.50 -7.48 17.84
CA PHE A 188 2.95 -7.59 17.75
C PHE A 188 3.49 -6.89 16.52
N ASP A 189 4.60 -6.17 16.68
CA ASP A 189 5.36 -5.58 15.58
C ASP A 189 6.86 -5.69 15.84
N ASN A 190 7.62 -6.00 14.78
CA ASN A 190 9.09 -6.12 14.88
C ASN A 190 9.79 -4.75 14.94
N GLU A 191 9.09 -3.66 14.61
CA GLU A 191 9.62 -2.30 14.71
C GLU A 191 9.59 -1.84 16.18
N SER A 192 10.75 -1.79 16.80
CA SER A 192 10.89 -1.47 18.22
C SER A 192 10.33 -0.09 18.61
N LYS A 193 10.40 0.88 17.70
CA LYS A 193 9.86 2.24 17.91
C LYS A 193 8.36 2.26 18.11
N ARG A 194 7.64 1.22 17.68
CA ARG A 194 6.18 1.10 17.87
C ARG A 194 5.81 0.46 19.20
N ASN A 195 6.78 -0.07 19.93
CA ASN A 195 6.48 -0.72 21.21
C ASN A 195 5.84 0.23 22.20
N ASN A 196 4.78 -0.24 22.85
CA ASN A 196 3.94 0.53 23.78
C ASN A 196 3.11 1.67 23.14
N MET A 197 3.15 1.85 21.82
CA MET A 197 2.20 2.72 21.14
C MET A 197 0.82 2.07 21.05
N TYR A 198 -0.19 2.88 20.69
CA TYR A 198 -1.54 2.41 20.43
C TYR A 198 -1.88 2.51 18.95
N LEU A 199 -2.70 1.60 18.48
CA LEU A 199 -3.26 1.73 17.14
C LEU A 199 -4.20 2.95 17.11
N PRO A 200 -4.10 3.84 16.11
CA PRO A 200 -4.87 5.07 16.06
C PRO A 200 -6.38 4.86 16.28
N GLY A 201 -6.94 5.68 17.17
CA GLY A 201 -8.38 5.65 17.53
C GLY A 201 -8.82 4.42 18.32
N THR A 202 -7.90 3.63 18.88
CA THR A 202 -8.22 2.41 19.64
C THR A 202 -7.43 2.33 20.94
N SER A 203 -7.84 1.41 21.84
CA SER A 203 -7.06 1.00 23.02
C SER A 203 -6.12 -0.18 22.73
N ILE A 204 -5.96 -0.60 21.49
CA ILE A 204 -5.14 -1.75 21.10
C ILE A 204 -3.67 -1.36 21.17
N ARG A 205 -2.94 -1.96 22.12
CA ARG A 205 -1.51 -1.69 22.34
C ARG A 205 -0.64 -2.48 21.37
N VAL A 206 0.36 -1.82 20.80
CA VAL A 206 1.44 -2.47 20.04
C VAL A 206 2.51 -2.94 21.00
N LYS A 207 3.01 -4.17 20.81
CA LYS A 207 4.03 -4.79 21.67
C LYS A 207 5.12 -5.41 20.82
N THR A 208 6.34 -5.41 21.36
CA THR A 208 7.42 -6.23 20.81
C THR A 208 7.04 -7.72 20.86
N PRO A 209 7.32 -8.50 19.80
CA PRO A 209 6.99 -9.90 19.77
C PRO A 209 7.65 -10.68 20.91
N LYS A 210 6.86 -11.51 21.61
CA LYS A 210 7.32 -12.42 22.66
C LYS A 210 6.67 -13.78 22.51
N LYS A 211 7.27 -14.80 23.12
CA LYS A 211 6.76 -16.17 23.09
C LYS A 211 5.31 -16.22 23.54
N ILE A 212 4.47 -16.86 22.74
CA ILE A 212 3.05 -17.08 23.04
C ILE A 212 2.82 -18.51 23.52
N SER A 213 1.72 -18.74 24.25
CA SER A 213 1.31 -20.08 24.64
C SER A 213 0.85 -20.92 23.44
N LYS A 214 0.81 -22.25 23.61
CA LYS A 214 0.29 -23.16 22.58
C LYS A 214 -1.15 -22.82 22.21
N ASP A 215 -1.52 -23.22 21.01
CA ASP A 215 -2.90 -23.13 20.47
C ASP A 215 -3.47 -21.71 20.38
N LYS A 216 -2.61 -20.70 20.44
CA LYS A 216 -3.03 -19.33 20.20
C LYS A 216 -3.29 -19.07 18.71
N VAL A 217 -4.23 -18.15 18.49
CA VAL A 217 -4.57 -17.66 17.15
C VAL A 217 -3.93 -16.27 16.96
N VAL A 218 -3.29 -16.08 15.82
CA VAL A 218 -2.63 -14.83 15.43
C VAL A 218 -3.22 -14.35 14.12
N LEU A 219 -3.82 -13.15 14.13
CA LEU A 219 -4.32 -12.48 12.92
C LEU A 219 -3.21 -11.63 12.30
N VAL A 220 -2.73 -12.00 11.11
CA VAL A 220 -1.55 -11.39 10.50
C VAL A 220 -1.96 -10.25 9.56
N PHE A 221 -1.92 -9.02 10.07
CA PHE A 221 -2.22 -7.81 9.29
C PHE A 221 -1.13 -7.49 8.26
N ALA A 222 0.15 -7.71 8.60
CA ALA A 222 1.27 -7.57 7.68
C ALA A 222 1.39 -8.80 6.73
N TRP A 223 0.28 -9.22 6.16
CA TRP A 223 0.07 -10.47 5.43
C TRP A 223 1.01 -10.70 4.24
N ARG A 224 1.44 -9.61 3.56
CA ARG A 224 2.40 -9.70 2.44
C ARG A 224 3.76 -10.25 2.89
N TYR A 225 4.10 -10.00 4.15
CA TYR A 225 5.36 -10.40 4.75
C TYR A 225 5.24 -11.67 5.60
N PHE A 226 4.12 -12.41 5.51
CA PHE A 226 3.82 -13.56 6.36
C PHE A 226 4.98 -14.56 6.43
N LYS A 227 5.54 -14.99 5.28
CA LYS A 227 6.68 -15.92 5.26
C LYS A 227 7.89 -15.39 6.04
N ASN A 228 8.20 -14.11 5.89
CA ASN A 228 9.30 -13.45 6.58
C ASN A 228 9.03 -13.30 8.08
N ILE A 229 7.79 -12.94 8.45
CA ILE A 229 7.36 -12.86 9.84
C ILE A 229 7.58 -14.21 10.55
N ILE A 230 7.13 -15.30 9.94
CA ILE A 230 7.31 -16.64 10.50
C ILE A 230 8.79 -16.98 10.63
N ARG A 231 9.61 -16.70 9.61
CA ARG A 231 11.04 -16.97 9.61
C ARG A 231 11.78 -16.22 10.73
N ILE A 232 11.54 -14.94 10.87
CA ILE A 232 12.20 -14.08 11.87
C ILE A 232 11.73 -14.45 13.28
N ASN A 233 10.45 -14.75 13.45
CA ASN A 233 9.81 -14.96 14.74
C ASN A 233 9.57 -16.44 15.07
N LYS A 234 10.33 -17.37 14.47
CA LYS A 234 10.12 -18.82 14.62
C LYS A 234 10.11 -19.30 16.09
N ASN A 235 10.87 -18.64 16.95
CA ASN A 235 11.01 -19.02 18.35
C ASN A 235 9.83 -18.59 19.23
N ILE A 236 8.99 -17.66 18.77
CA ILE A 236 7.84 -17.19 19.54
C ILE A 236 6.54 -17.92 19.19
N PHE A 237 6.51 -18.62 18.05
CA PHE A 237 5.32 -19.35 17.59
C PHE A 237 5.49 -20.86 17.83
N PRO A 238 4.91 -21.42 18.91
CA PRO A 238 4.99 -22.87 19.17
C PRO A 238 4.16 -23.66 18.14
N LYS A 239 4.45 -24.98 18.09
CA LYS A 239 3.60 -25.94 17.37
C LYS A 239 2.16 -25.82 17.85
N GLY A 240 1.19 -25.82 16.93
CA GLY A 240 -0.22 -25.61 17.23
C GLY A 240 -0.71 -24.17 16.98
N THR A 241 0.21 -23.18 16.85
CA THR A 241 -0.18 -21.81 16.53
C THR A 241 -0.96 -21.77 15.21
N THR A 242 -2.11 -21.12 15.26
CA THR A 242 -2.97 -20.91 14.08
C THR A 242 -2.82 -19.46 13.61
N PHE A 243 -2.58 -19.28 12.33
CA PHE A 243 -2.52 -17.97 11.68
C PHE A 243 -3.75 -17.73 10.81
N ILE A 244 -4.39 -16.59 11.01
CA ILE A 244 -5.43 -16.07 10.12
C ILE A 244 -4.78 -15.01 9.23
N ILE A 245 -4.89 -15.22 7.91
CA ILE A 245 -4.43 -14.28 6.89
C ILE A 245 -5.68 -13.60 6.31
N PRO A 246 -5.90 -12.29 6.59
CA PRO A 246 -7.15 -11.62 6.23
C PRO A 246 -7.23 -11.29 4.73
N LEU A 247 -6.11 -11.07 4.07
CA LEU A 247 -6.00 -10.56 2.70
C LEU A 247 -5.00 -11.38 1.86
N PRO A 248 -5.10 -11.36 0.51
CA PRO A 248 -6.18 -10.79 -0.29
C PRO A 248 -7.49 -11.60 -0.18
N ARG A 249 -7.40 -12.84 0.27
CA ARG A 249 -8.51 -13.74 0.62
C ARG A 249 -8.22 -14.37 1.97
N PHE A 250 -9.27 -14.54 2.76
CA PHE A 250 -9.20 -15.25 4.04
C PHE A 250 -8.56 -16.62 3.88
N ARG A 251 -7.56 -16.91 4.70
CA ARG A 251 -6.90 -18.21 4.81
C ARG A 251 -6.54 -18.50 6.26
N ILE A 252 -6.55 -19.79 6.61
CA ILE A 252 -6.09 -20.29 7.90
C ILE A 252 -4.90 -21.19 7.64
N LEU A 253 -3.83 -20.98 8.41
CA LEU A 253 -2.62 -21.78 8.37
C LEU A 253 -2.28 -22.22 9.79
N LYS A 254 -1.93 -23.48 9.99
CA LYS A 254 -1.55 -24.04 11.30
C LYS A 254 -0.13 -24.59 11.24
N ILE A 255 0.68 -24.28 12.27
CA ILE A 255 2.02 -24.84 12.37
C ILE A 255 1.92 -26.29 12.92
N TRP A 256 2.18 -27.26 12.07
CA TRP A 256 2.20 -28.68 12.45
C TRP A 256 3.58 -29.19 12.83
N LYS A 257 4.66 -28.64 12.27
CA LYS A 257 6.06 -29.00 12.52
C LYS A 257 6.80 -27.82 13.13
N LYS A 258 7.83 -28.09 13.94
CA LYS A 258 8.72 -27.06 14.44
C LYS A 258 9.35 -26.37 13.21
N LEU A 259 9.26 -25.05 13.13
CA LEU A 259 9.92 -24.29 12.08
C LEU A 259 11.44 -24.42 12.28
N ARG A 260 12.11 -25.08 11.34
CA ARG A 260 13.57 -25.22 11.32
C ARG A 260 14.24 -23.95 10.81
#